data_eecaf3622dccf903aadddb039b8285d9
#
_entry.id   eecaf3622dccf903aadddb039b8285d9
#
_cell.length_a   1.000
_cell.length_b   1.000
_cell.length_c   1.000
_cell.angle_alpha   90.00
_cell.angle_beta   90.00
_cell.angle_gamma   90.00
#
_symmetry.space_group_name_H-M   'P 1'
#
loop_
_entity.id
_entity.type
_entity.pdbx_description
1 polymer ?
#
loop_
_entity_poly.entity_id
_entity_poly.type
_entity_poly.pdbx_seq_one_letter_code
_entity_poly.pdbx_strand_id
1 'polypeptide(L)'
;MKKLFLFITLSTLMVSCGIKKSEYNKVVYQRDSLLVVVDSLVNVNEELKNGEERLMNYIKLHNDNKDYISAAEKLNKLKKYHRESPLFAKHKEMFSEIERKAQIITDSIAKAKRDSIKLASINELGQWHIGDFVNDFDEPTGEHYVYSEIYGTFSNSATASSRLKVYIQFLHYAFSDPYDYSVRFLFDEYNDGTYEKEECTSIKVVNKQLRKVYREYAPSRYDYLEDSNGEVYSTKRILSEDGEYEFEMRFKYGTVYRFNVDTKYINNALVKAGLKRIDDL
;
A
#
# COMPACT_ATOMS: atom_id res chain seq x y z
N MET A 1 0.16 -73.70 -14.54
CA MET A 1 1.46 -73.93 -13.84
C MET A 1 2.24 -72.67 -13.54
N LYS A 2 2.31 -71.62 -14.37
CA LYS A 2 3.06 -70.42 -14.09
C LYS A 2 2.53 -69.59 -12.88
N LYS A 3 1.23 -69.59 -12.59
CA LYS A 3 0.65 -68.88 -11.46
C LYS A 3 0.88 -69.52 -10.11
N LEU A 4 1.07 -70.82 -10.07
CA LEU A 4 1.36 -71.55 -8.86
C LEU A 4 2.81 -71.37 -8.40
N PHE A 5 3.75 -71.19 -9.35
CA PHE A 5 5.15 -70.94 -9.05
C PHE A 5 5.36 -69.56 -8.47
N LEU A 6 4.59 -68.54 -8.93
CA LEU A 6 4.68 -67.20 -8.42
C LEU A 6 4.19 -67.07 -6.96
N PHE A 7 3.18 -67.88 -6.60
CA PHE A 7 2.64 -67.88 -5.23
C PHE A 7 3.59 -68.54 -4.21
N ILE A 8 4.30 -69.58 -4.66
CA ILE A 8 5.29 -70.32 -3.80
C ILE A 8 6.54 -69.40 -3.60
N THR A 9 6.98 -68.69 -4.62
CA THR A 9 8.12 -67.75 -4.47
C THR A 9 7.78 -66.56 -3.65
N LEU A 10 6.53 -66.03 -3.67
CA LEU A 10 6.09 -64.91 -2.87
C LEU A 10 5.91 -65.28 -1.38
N SER A 11 5.45 -66.52 -1.11
CA SER A 11 5.30 -67.03 0.27
C SER A 11 6.66 -67.33 0.94
N THR A 12 7.66 -67.81 0.18
CA THR A 12 9.03 -67.98 0.71
C THR A 12 9.76 -66.66 1.01
N LEU A 13 9.45 -65.56 0.31
CA LEU A 13 10.00 -64.26 0.61
C LEU A 13 9.39 -63.66 1.90
N MET A 14 8.16 -64.02 2.26
CA MET A 14 7.53 -63.55 3.50
C MET A 14 8.04 -64.25 4.77
N VAL A 15 8.62 -65.42 4.63
CA VAL A 15 9.14 -66.19 5.78
C VAL A 15 10.60 -65.85 6.12
N SER A 16 11.30 -65.15 5.23
CA SER A 16 12.72 -64.88 5.39
C SER A 16 13.08 -63.62 6.21
N CYS A 17 12.10 -62.84 6.68
CA CYS A 17 12.33 -61.62 7.51
C CYS A 17 11.90 -61.79 8.98
N GLY A 18 12.03 -62.94 9.52
CA GLY A 18 11.88 -63.16 10.96
C GLY A 18 13.10 -62.71 11.73
N ILE A 19 13.20 -61.38 12.02
CA ILE A 19 14.16 -60.90 13.01
C ILE A 19 13.93 -61.68 14.30
N LYS A 20 14.97 -62.35 14.80
CA LYS A 20 14.87 -63.06 16.08
C LYS A 20 14.37 -62.08 17.15
N LYS A 21 13.39 -62.50 17.94
CA LYS A 21 12.78 -61.66 19.00
C LYS A 21 13.83 -61.07 19.93
N SER A 22 14.97 -61.72 20.15
CA SER A 22 16.09 -61.23 20.91
C SER A 22 16.81 -60.04 20.23
N GLU A 23 16.95 -60.07 18.91
CA GLU A 23 17.56 -58.99 18.13
C GLU A 23 16.60 -57.79 18.06
N TYR A 24 15.31 -58.03 17.84
CA TYR A 24 14.30 -57.01 17.92
C TYR A 24 14.29 -56.30 19.27
N ASN A 25 14.26 -57.03 20.37
CA ASN A 25 14.30 -56.49 21.71
C ASN A 25 15.59 -55.68 21.97
N LYS A 26 16.73 -56.14 21.45
CA LYS A 26 17.99 -55.39 21.55
C LYS A 26 17.92 -54.06 20.81
N VAL A 27 17.37 -54.02 19.61
CA VAL A 27 17.18 -52.79 18.83
C VAL A 27 16.20 -51.85 19.53
N VAL A 28 15.10 -52.36 20.06
CA VAL A 28 14.13 -51.56 20.84
C VAL A 28 14.80 -50.95 22.06
N TYR A 29 15.58 -51.75 22.84
CA TYR A 29 16.31 -51.22 23.98
C TYR A 29 17.34 -50.15 23.60
N GLN A 30 18.07 -50.36 22.50
CA GLN A 30 19.03 -49.34 21.98
C GLN A 30 18.30 -48.07 21.54
N ARG A 31 17.15 -48.19 20.85
CA ARG A 31 16.31 -47.05 20.46
C ARG A 31 15.85 -46.26 21.69
N ASP A 32 15.31 -46.96 22.68
CA ASP A 32 14.78 -46.31 23.87
C ASP A 32 15.89 -45.65 24.69
N SER A 33 17.08 -46.25 24.79
CA SER A 33 18.26 -45.63 25.39
C SER A 33 18.72 -44.38 24.63
N LEU A 34 18.72 -44.41 23.29
CA LEU A 34 19.08 -43.26 22.47
C LEU A 34 18.05 -42.13 22.60
N LEU A 35 16.77 -42.43 22.73
CA LEU A 35 15.72 -41.43 22.97
C LEU A 35 15.97 -40.67 24.29
N VAL A 36 16.30 -41.41 25.36
CA VAL A 36 16.67 -40.77 26.67
C VAL A 36 17.88 -39.84 26.52
N VAL A 37 18.90 -40.28 25.77
CA VAL A 37 20.08 -39.42 25.50
C VAL A 37 19.69 -38.20 24.69
N VAL A 38 18.86 -38.35 23.63
CA VAL A 38 18.38 -37.23 22.83
C VAL A 38 17.60 -36.22 23.69
N ASP A 39 16.65 -36.69 24.51
CA ASP A 39 15.87 -35.85 25.42
C ASP A 39 16.77 -35.13 26.41
N SER A 40 17.78 -35.80 26.96
CA SER A 40 18.77 -35.17 27.83
C SER A 40 19.57 -34.08 27.10
N LEU A 41 20.02 -34.35 25.88
CA LEU A 41 20.74 -33.36 25.06
C LEU A 41 19.86 -32.16 24.67
N VAL A 42 18.59 -32.40 24.37
CA VAL A 42 17.63 -31.34 24.11
C VAL A 42 17.46 -30.45 25.35
N ASN A 43 17.28 -31.04 26.52
CA ASN A 43 17.14 -30.28 27.78
C ASN A 43 18.42 -29.47 28.09
N VAL A 44 19.60 -30.06 27.95
CA VAL A 44 20.87 -29.36 28.13
C VAL A 44 21.03 -28.20 27.12
N ASN A 45 20.63 -28.42 25.87
CA ASN A 45 20.69 -27.38 24.82
C ASN A 45 19.71 -26.23 25.11
N GLU A 46 18.52 -26.53 25.61
CA GLU A 46 17.54 -25.53 26.04
C GLU A 46 18.07 -24.72 27.24
N GLU A 47 18.66 -25.38 28.23
CA GLU A 47 19.28 -24.70 29.38
C GLU A 47 20.46 -23.84 28.93
N LEU A 48 21.31 -24.33 28.04
CA LEU A 48 22.42 -23.57 27.48
C LEU A 48 21.94 -22.34 26.68
N LYS A 49 20.78 -22.39 26.02
CA LYS A 49 20.23 -21.27 25.23
C LYS A 49 19.40 -20.29 26.07
N ASN A 50 18.60 -20.84 26.98
CA ASN A 50 17.53 -20.11 27.65
C ASN A 50 17.64 -20.15 29.19
N GLY A 51 18.76 -20.61 29.74
CA GLY A 51 19.02 -20.62 31.19
C GLY A 51 18.93 -19.22 31.80
N GLU A 52 18.36 -19.14 32.99
CA GLU A 52 18.01 -17.89 33.68
C GLU A 52 19.22 -16.96 33.82
N GLU A 53 20.33 -17.46 34.32
CA GLU A 53 21.55 -16.69 34.54
C GLU A 53 22.15 -16.19 33.21
N ARG A 54 22.14 -17.04 32.19
CA ARG A 54 22.64 -16.69 30.87
C ARG A 54 21.81 -15.61 30.19
N LEU A 55 20.49 -15.72 30.25
CA LEU A 55 19.59 -14.70 29.73
C LEU A 55 19.80 -13.38 30.47
N MET A 56 19.96 -13.40 31.79
CA MET A 56 20.23 -12.22 32.61
C MET A 56 21.56 -11.55 32.23
N ASN A 57 22.62 -12.33 31.97
CA ASN A 57 23.91 -11.80 31.53
C ASN A 57 23.81 -11.15 30.14
N TYR A 58 23.05 -11.73 29.22
CA TYR A 58 22.79 -11.10 27.92
C TYR A 58 21.96 -9.82 28.04
N ILE A 59 20.94 -9.80 28.89
CA ILE A 59 20.13 -8.59 29.15
C ILE A 59 21.03 -7.44 29.63
N LYS A 60 21.89 -7.70 30.61
CA LYS A 60 22.84 -6.70 31.09
C LYS A 60 23.80 -6.23 30.02
N LEU A 61 24.43 -7.15 29.30
CA LEU A 61 25.37 -6.84 28.23
C LEU A 61 24.73 -5.93 27.16
N HIS A 62 23.54 -6.28 26.67
CA HIS A 62 22.82 -5.48 25.67
C HIS A 62 22.36 -4.12 26.24
N ASN A 63 21.91 -4.07 27.52
CA ASN A 63 21.55 -2.83 28.17
C ASN A 63 22.75 -1.89 28.31
N ASP A 64 23.90 -2.38 28.74
CA ASP A 64 25.15 -1.62 28.91
C ASP A 64 25.64 -1.06 27.56
N ASN A 65 25.46 -1.83 26.48
CA ASN A 65 25.71 -1.42 25.11
C ASN A 65 24.62 -0.53 24.51
N LYS A 66 23.56 -0.18 25.25
CA LYS A 66 22.37 0.59 24.80
C LYS A 66 21.61 -0.07 23.64
N ASP A 67 21.78 -1.38 23.43
CA ASP A 67 21.02 -2.18 22.48
C ASP A 67 19.73 -2.68 23.16
N TYR A 68 18.80 -1.75 23.34
CA TYR A 68 17.56 -2.02 24.09
C TYR A 68 16.63 -2.99 23.38
N ILE A 69 16.69 -3.10 22.05
CA ILE A 69 15.87 -4.06 21.28
C ILE A 69 16.31 -5.48 21.62
N SER A 70 17.61 -5.78 21.49
CA SER A 70 18.14 -7.11 21.83
C SER A 70 18.00 -7.42 23.32
N ALA A 71 18.16 -6.43 24.19
CA ALA A 71 17.91 -6.60 25.62
C ALA A 71 16.46 -6.98 25.91
N ALA A 72 15.47 -6.32 25.27
CA ALA A 72 14.07 -6.63 25.41
C ALA A 72 13.70 -8.01 24.86
N GLU A 73 14.30 -8.44 23.74
CA GLU A 73 14.13 -9.81 23.21
C GLU A 73 14.58 -10.87 24.22
N LYS A 74 15.74 -10.67 24.86
CA LYS A 74 16.23 -11.61 25.89
C LYS A 74 15.35 -11.56 27.15
N LEU A 75 14.87 -10.37 27.54
CA LEU A 75 13.93 -10.21 28.64
C LEU A 75 12.59 -10.94 28.38
N ASN A 76 12.09 -10.88 27.15
CA ASN A 76 10.90 -11.62 26.74
C ASN A 76 11.10 -13.15 26.82
N LYS A 77 12.31 -13.63 26.48
CA LYS A 77 12.67 -15.04 26.68
C LYS A 77 12.73 -15.39 28.16
N LEU A 78 13.33 -14.54 28.99
CA LEU A 78 13.37 -14.73 30.45
C LEU A 78 11.93 -14.81 31.01
N LYS A 79 11.03 -13.91 30.62
CA LYS A 79 9.60 -13.94 31.00
C LYS A 79 8.88 -15.21 30.54
N LYS A 80 9.22 -15.71 29.35
CA LYS A 80 8.59 -16.90 28.77
C LYS A 80 9.00 -18.19 29.49
N TYR A 81 10.32 -18.35 29.75
CA TYR A 81 10.87 -19.60 30.25
C TYR A 81 11.02 -19.66 31.77
N HIS A 82 11.14 -18.51 32.42
CA HIS A 82 11.40 -18.37 33.87
C HIS A 82 10.42 -17.38 34.51
N ARG A 83 9.13 -17.60 34.31
CA ARG A 83 8.04 -16.67 34.72
C ARG A 83 8.08 -16.31 36.22
N GLU A 84 8.48 -17.25 37.06
CA GLU A 84 8.51 -17.08 38.54
C GLU A 84 9.88 -16.68 39.06
N SER A 85 10.80 -16.28 38.19
CA SER A 85 12.14 -15.89 38.59
C SER A 85 12.16 -14.73 39.57
N PRO A 86 12.92 -14.84 40.67
CA PRO A 86 13.10 -13.74 41.61
C PRO A 86 13.85 -12.54 40.99
N LEU A 87 14.48 -12.70 39.82
CA LEU A 87 15.19 -11.64 39.11
C LEU A 87 14.23 -10.52 38.70
N PHE A 88 12.94 -10.80 38.46
CA PHE A 88 11.97 -9.78 38.07
C PHE A 88 11.76 -8.76 39.19
N ALA A 89 11.67 -9.21 40.46
CA ALA A 89 11.55 -8.32 41.57
C ALA A 89 12.88 -7.56 41.81
N LYS A 90 14.02 -8.27 41.73
CA LYS A 90 15.35 -7.72 41.99
C LYS A 90 15.78 -6.65 40.95
N HIS A 91 15.37 -6.78 39.70
CA HIS A 91 15.78 -5.91 38.57
C HIS A 91 14.62 -5.17 37.92
N LYS A 92 13.52 -4.93 38.64
CA LYS A 92 12.27 -4.36 38.14
C LYS A 92 12.48 -3.06 37.37
N GLU A 93 13.24 -2.13 37.94
CA GLU A 93 13.49 -0.81 37.34
C GLU A 93 14.25 -0.93 36.00
N MET A 94 15.32 -1.71 36.00
CA MET A 94 16.12 -1.94 34.77
C MET A 94 15.26 -2.58 33.67
N PHE A 95 14.45 -3.56 34.00
CA PHE A 95 13.58 -4.22 33.01
C PHE A 95 12.52 -3.27 32.45
N SER A 96 11.89 -2.46 33.30
CA SER A 96 10.92 -1.45 32.87
C SER A 96 11.56 -0.40 31.96
N GLU A 97 12.80 0.02 32.27
CA GLU A 97 13.55 0.96 31.44
C GLU A 97 13.91 0.38 30.07
N ILE A 98 14.36 -0.89 30.03
CA ILE A 98 14.66 -1.60 28.79
C ILE A 98 13.40 -1.67 27.91
N GLU A 99 12.27 -2.09 28.47
CA GLU A 99 11.00 -2.20 27.72
C GLU A 99 10.55 -0.84 27.17
N ARG A 100 10.59 0.19 28.01
CA ARG A 100 10.23 1.55 27.59
C ARG A 100 11.11 2.07 26.47
N LYS A 101 12.45 1.91 26.57
CA LYS A 101 13.38 2.36 25.54
C LYS A 101 13.26 1.55 24.26
N ALA A 102 13.11 0.22 24.36
CA ALA A 102 12.89 -0.64 23.22
C ALA A 102 11.61 -0.26 22.45
N GLN A 103 10.52 0.04 23.18
CA GLN A 103 9.27 0.49 22.58
C GLN A 103 9.44 1.80 21.81
N ILE A 104 10.09 2.82 22.40
CA ILE A 104 10.36 4.10 21.74
C ILE A 104 11.15 3.89 20.44
N ILE A 105 12.19 3.05 20.47
CA ILE A 105 13.01 2.78 19.26
C ILE A 105 12.16 2.05 18.20
N THR A 106 11.38 1.05 18.61
CA THR A 106 10.50 0.30 17.69
C THR A 106 9.47 1.21 17.03
N ASP A 107 8.84 2.11 17.80
CA ASP A 107 7.88 3.08 17.27
C ASP A 107 8.53 4.07 16.32
N SER A 108 9.76 4.51 16.63
CA SER A 108 10.54 5.40 15.76
C SER A 108 10.90 4.72 14.43
N ILE A 109 11.33 3.46 14.46
CA ILE A 109 11.61 2.66 13.25
C ILE A 109 10.32 2.46 12.42
N ALA A 110 9.22 2.11 13.08
CA ALA A 110 7.93 1.93 12.41
C ALA A 110 7.42 3.24 11.77
N LYS A 111 7.63 4.38 12.43
CA LYS A 111 7.33 5.70 11.88
C LYS A 111 8.21 6.01 10.66
N ALA A 112 9.53 5.87 10.78
CA ALA A 112 10.47 6.11 9.69
C ALA A 112 10.17 5.23 8.46
N LYS A 113 9.80 3.96 8.68
CA LYS A 113 9.39 3.04 7.61
C LYS A 113 8.10 3.53 6.91
N ARG A 114 7.10 3.96 7.68
CA ARG A 114 5.85 4.53 7.11
C ARG A 114 6.14 5.80 6.31
N ASP A 115 6.96 6.70 6.84
CA ASP A 115 7.32 7.94 6.16
C ASP A 115 8.12 7.66 4.88
N SER A 116 9.01 6.67 4.87
CA SER A 116 9.74 6.23 3.68
C SER A 116 8.81 5.64 2.60
N ILE A 117 7.83 4.82 3.00
CA ILE A 117 6.83 4.26 2.06
C ILE A 117 5.97 5.40 1.49
N LYS A 118 5.54 6.35 2.33
CA LYS A 118 4.77 7.51 1.90
C LYS A 118 5.57 8.36 0.90
N LEU A 119 6.85 8.61 1.17
CA LEU A 119 7.74 9.37 0.28
C LEU A 119 7.95 8.64 -1.06
N ALA A 120 8.12 7.32 -1.05
CA ALA A 120 8.23 6.53 -2.27
C ALA A 120 6.95 6.58 -3.12
N SER A 121 5.77 6.54 -2.46
CA SER A 121 4.47 6.61 -3.17
C SER A 121 4.21 7.97 -3.82
N ILE A 122 4.72 9.07 -3.26
CA ILE A 122 4.59 10.43 -3.85
C ILE A 122 5.29 10.52 -5.21
N ASN A 123 6.27 9.67 -5.51
CA ASN A 123 6.93 9.63 -6.81
C ASN A 123 6.09 8.96 -7.91
N GLU A 124 5.03 8.25 -7.56
CA GLU A 124 4.10 7.68 -8.52
C GLU A 124 3.07 8.72 -8.91
N LEU A 125 3.09 9.13 -10.18
CA LEU A 125 2.19 10.16 -10.72
C LEU A 125 1.09 9.59 -11.62
N GLY A 126 1.20 8.32 -12.06
CA GLY A 126 0.26 7.70 -12.99
C GLY A 126 0.15 8.48 -14.29
N GLN A 127 -1.05 8.91 -14.65
CA GLN A 127 -1.31 9.72 -15.84
C GLN A 127 -1.11 11.24 -15.64
N TRP A 128 -0.75 11.66 -14.41
CA TRP A 128 -0.62 13.07 -14.07
C TRP A 128 0.80 13.57 -14.31
N HIS A 129 0.92 14.78 -14.82
CA HIS A 129 2.16 15.46 -15.15
C HIS A 129 2.23 16.77 -14.39
N ILE A 130 3.45 17.25 -14.18
CA ILE A 130 3.70 18.57 -13.58
C ILE A 130 4.27 19.45 -14.68
N GLY A 131 3.65 20.59 -14.91
CA GLY A 131 4.11 21.61 -15.83
C GLY A 131 4.59 22.84 -15.06
N ASP A 132 5.46 23.60 -15.70
CA ASP A 132 5.96 24.86 -15.18
C ASP A 132 5.22 26.03 -15.84
N PHE A 133 4.87 27.03 -15.06
CA PHE A 133 4.47 28.30 -15.63
C PHE A 133 5.72 29.04 -16.14
N VAL A 134 5.59 29.63 -17.31
CA VAL A 134 6.64 30.46 -17.90
C VAL A 134 6.18 31.90 -17.97
N ASN A 135 7.13 32.83 -17.90
CA ASN A 135 6.89 34.27 -18.12
C ASN A 135 6.84 34.56 -19.63
N ASP A 136 6.67 35.86 -19.98
CA ASP A 136 6.61 36.34 -21.37
C ASP A 136 7.89 36.07 -22.17
N PHE A 137 8.97 35.63 -21.53
CA PHE A 137 10.26 35.31 -22.14
C PHE A 137 10.54 33.82 -22.19
N ASP A 138 9.52 32.97 -21.97
CA ASP A 138 9.61 31.49 -21.89
C ASP A 138 10.52 31.00 -20.74
N GLU A 139 10.76 31.80 -19.72
CA GLU A 139 11.53 31.40 -18.54
C GLU A 139 10.60 30.84 -17.46
N PRO A 140 10.97 29.72 -16.78
CA PRO A 140 10.17 29.17 -15.68
C PRO A 140 10.00 30.18 -14.55
N THR A 141 8.77 30.39 -14.11
CA THR A 141 8.45 31.31 -12.97
C THR A 141 8.73 30.69 -11.60
N GLY A 142 8.96 29.37 -11.56
CA GLY A 142 9.05 28.58 -10.33
C GLY A 142 7.69 28.15 -9.77
N GLU A 143 6.61 28.54 -10.44
CA GLU A 143 5.25 28.05 -10.14
C GLU A 143 4.94 26.84 -11.01
N HIS A 144 4.17 25.89 -10.44
CA HIS A 144 3.83 24.65 -11.11
C HIS A 144 2.32 24.47 -11.21
N TYR A 145 1.91 23.68 -12.19
CA TYR A 145 0.54 23.20 -12.31
C TYR A 145 0.52 21.70 -12.57
N VAL A 146 -0.57 21.04 -12.24
CA VAL A 146 -0.74 19.60 -12.50
C VAL A 146 -1.69 19.43 -13.67
N TYR A 147 -1.35 18.55 -14.61
CA TYR A 147 -2.22 18.26 -15.74
C TYR A 147 -2.20 16.78 -16.12
N SER A 148 -3.25 16.37 -16.84
CA SER A 148 -3.33 15.08 -17.50
C SER A 148 -3.79 15.25 -18.93
N GLU A 149 -3.15 14.55 -19.85
CA GLU A 149 -3.57 14.42 -21.24
C GLU A 149 -4.25 13.07 -21.45
N ILE A 150 -5.52 13.10 -21.80
CA ILE A 150 -6.33 11.91 -22.00
C ILE A 150 -7.02 11.92 -23.36
N TYR A 151 -7.48 10.76 -23.77
CA TYR A 151 -8.20 10.62 -25.03
C TYR A 151 -9.62 10.15 -24.77
N GLY A 152 -10.53 10.73 -25.52
CA GLY A 152 -11.94 10.40 -25.51
C GLY A 152 -12.52 10.37 -26.91
N THR A 153 -13.82 10.59 -26.98
CA THR A 153 -14.55 10.71 -28.24
C THR A 153 -15.41 11.97 -28.24
N PHE A 154 -15.58 12.56 -29.39
CA PHE A 154 -16.61 13.55 -29.61
C PHE A 154 -17.54 13.18 -30.75
N SER A 155 -18.77 13.67 -30.67
CA SER A 155 -19.77 13.57 -31.71
C SER A 155 -20.49 14.91 -31.88
N ASN A 156 -20.90 15.23 -33.09
CA ASN A 156 -21.70 16.39 -33.43
C ASN A 156 -22.62 16.08 -34.64
N SER A 157 -23.32 17.07 -35.17
CA SER A 157 -24.22 16.89 -36.32
C SER A 157 -23.54 16.37 -37.60
N ALA A 158 -22.24 16.60 -37.74
CA ALA A 158 -21.44 16.18 -38.89
C ALA A 158 -20.63 14.91 -38.65
N THR A 159 -20.36 14.59 -37.36
CA THR A 159 -19.43 13.53 -36.94
C THR A 159 -20.10 12.63 -35.92
N ALA A 160 -20.31 11.35 -36.28
CA ALA A 160 -20.95 10.39 -35.38
C ALA A 160 -20.05 10.02 -34.19
N SER A 161 -18.75 9.86 -34.43
CA SER A 161 -17.73 9.66 -33.39
C SER A 161 -16.35 9.93 -33.96
N SER A 162 -15.57 10.73 -33.30
CA SER A 162 -14.16 11.00 -33.61
C SER A 162 -13.31 11.06 -32.35
N ARG A 163 -12.01 11.03 -32.51
CA ARG A 163 -11.05 11.12 -31.41
C ARG A 163 -11.06 12.53 -30.84
N LEU A 164 -11.14 12.62 -29.53
CA LEU A 164 -11.03 13.84 -28.74
C LEU A 164 -9.77 13.74 -27.88
N LYS A 165 -8.95 14.78 -27.85
CA LYS A 165 -7.89 14.95 -26.88
C LYS A 165 -8.35 15.93 -25.81
N VAL A 166 -8.17 15.58 -24.55
CA VAL A 166 -8.62 16.37 -23.41
C VAL A 166 -7.43 16.62 -22.49
N TYR A 167 -7.25 17.88 -22.10
CA TYR A 167 -6.32 18.26 -21.03
C TYR A 167 -7.14 18.67 -19.82
N ILE A 168 -6.84 18.07 -18.69
CA ILE A 168 -7.38 18.46 -17.41
C ILE A 168 -6.24 19.11 -16.64
N GLN A 169 -6.43 20.35 -16.20
CA GLN A 169 -5.41 21.13 -15.52
C GLN A 169 -5.90 21.56 -14.15
N PHE A 170 -5.03 21.45 -13.16
CA PHE A 170 -5.18 22.01 -11.82
C PHE A 170 -4.24 23.20 -11.72
N LEU A 171 -4.81 24.39 -11.77
CA LEU A 171 -4.09 25.65 -11.83
C LEU A 171 -4.22 26.38 -10.49
N HIS A 172 -3.10 26.76 -9.92
CA HIS A 172 -3.03 27.65 -8.77
C HIS A 172 -2.65 29.06 -9.25
N TYR A 173 -3.38 30.06 -8.79
CA TYR A 173 -3.05 31.44 -9.12
C TYR A 173 -2.26 32.08 -7.96
N ALA A 174 -1.12 32.70 -8.27
CA ALA A 174 -0.12 33.22 -7.32
C ALA A 174 -0.65 34.19 -6.24
N PHE A 175 -1.85 34.73 -6.40
CA PHE A 175 -2.49 35.64 -5.45
C PHE A 175 -3.68 35.05 -4.72
N SER A 176 -3.98 33.77 -4.93
CA SER A 176 -5.05 33.05 -4.24
C SER A 176 -4.50 32.22 -3.07
N ASP A 177 -5.38 31.84 -2.14
CA ASP A 177 -5.04 30.90 -1.08
C ASP A 177 -4.42 29.64 -1.70
N PRO A 178 -3.30 29.07 -1.15
CA PRO A 178 -2.68 27.83 -1.65
C PRO A 178 -3.64 26.63 -1.69
N TYR A 179 -4.85 26.79 -1.18
CA TYR A 179 -5.97 25.84 -1.30
C TYR A 179 -6.91 26.12 -2.48
N ASP A 180 -6.77 27.29 -3.12
CA ASP A 180 -7.68 27.70 -4.18
C ASP A 180 -7.06 27.50 -5.56
N TYR A 181 -7.14 26.28 -6.06
CA TYR A 181 -6.85 25.98 -7.45
C TYR A 181 -8.13 25.62 -8.20
N SER A 182 -8.20 26.08 -9.45
CA SER A 182 -9.28 25.79 -10.37
C SER A 182 -8.99 24.54 -11.19
N VAL A 183 -10.05 23.82 -11.56
CA VAL A 183 -9.97 22.71 -12.53
C VAL A 183 -10.38 23.26 -13.88
N ARG A 184 -9.51 23.12 -14.87
CA ARG A 184 -9.74 23.59 -16.23
C ARG A 184 -9.73 22.43 -17.20
N PHE A 185 -10.67 22.43 -18.15
CA PHE A 185 -10.73 21.47 -19.23
C PHE A 185 -10.41 22.16 -20.55
N LEU A 186 -9.40 21.67 -21.26
CA LEU A 186 -9.08 22.08 -22.61
C LEU A 186 -9.30 20.93 -23.56
N PHE A 187 -9.80 21.21 -24.74
CA PHE A 187 -10.17 20.21 -25.73
C PHE A 187 -9.46 20.44 -27.05
N ASP A 188 -9.14 19.35 -27.76
CA ASP A 188 -8.64 19.36 -29.11
C ASP A 188 -9.40 18.31 -29.93
N GLU A 189 -10.28 18.75 -30.81
CA GLU A 189 -11.14 17.90 -31.65
C GLU A 189 -10.41 17.42 -32.91
N TYR A 190 -9.52 18.24 -33.48
CA TYR A 190 -8.98 18.03 -34.82
C TYR A 190 -7.45 18.07 -34.89
N ASN A 191 -6.75 18.08 -33.78
CA ASN A 191 -5.31 18.37 -33.63
C ASN A 191 -4.92 19.78 -34.12
N ASP A 192 -5.84 20.73 -34.01
CA ASP A 192 -5.63 22.15 -34.40
C ASP A 192 -5.09 23.00 -33.25
N GLY A 193 -4.89 22.40 -32.09
CA GLY A 193 -4.53 23.07 -30.85
C GLY A 193 -5.63 22.95 -29.80
N THR A 194 -5.24 23.13 -28.53
CA THR A 194 -6.15 23.05 -27.41
C THR A 194 -6.89 24.36 -27.18
N TYR A 195 -8.17 24.27 -26.87
CA TYR A 195 -9.02 25.41 -26.55
C TYR A 195 -10.02 25.07 -25.44
N GLU A 196 -10.46 26.10 -24.74
CA GLU A 196 -11.57 26.02 -23.80
C GLU A 196 -12.88 26.11 -24.59
N LYS A 197 -13.76 25.15 -24.47
CA LYS A 197 -15.04 25.16 -25.18
C LYS A 197 -16.07 25.87 -24.36
N GLU A 198 -16.64 26.91 -24.93
CA GLU A 198 -17.72 27.69 -24.34
C GLU A 198 -19.07 26.99 -24.53
N GLU A 199 -20.09 27.46 -23.79
CA GLU A 199 -21.49 27.04 -23.94
C GLU A 199 -21.75 25.56 -23.65
N CYS A 200 -21.11 24.99 -22.62
CA CYS A 200 -21.53 23.70 -22.08
C CYS A 200 -22.96 23.78 -21.55
N THR A 201 -23.83 22.88 -22.02
CA THR A 201 -25.25 22.84 -21.65
C THR A 201 -25.53 21.84 -20.56
N SER A 202 -24.72 20.82 -20.43
CA SER A 202 -24.78 19.87 -19.31
C SER A 202 -23.50 19.08 -19.18
N ILE A 203 -23.20 18.72 -17.95
CA ILE A 203 -22.12 17.80 -17.60
C ILE A 203 -22.68 16.66 -16.75
N LYS A 204 -22.21 15.46 -17.02
CA LYS A 204 -22.47 14.27 -16.22
C LYS A 204 -21.16 13.58 -15.92
N VAL A 205 -20.91 13.29 -14.66
CA VAL A 205 -19.73 12.57 -14.19
C VAL A 205 -20.19 11.32 -13.45
N VAL A 206 -19.61 10.18 -13.78
CA VAL A 206 -19.92 8.89 -13.14
C VAL A 206 -18.65 8.34 -12.52
N ASN A 207 -18.63 8.21 -11.19
CA ASN A 207 -17.62 7.40 -10.52
C ASN A 207 -17.99 5.93 -10.72
N LYS A 208 -17.18 5.19 -11.51
CA LYS A 208 -17.47 3.80 -11.88
C LYS A 208 -17.39 2.84 -10.69
N GLN A 209 -16.52 3.11 -9.73
CA GLN A 209 -16.29 2.24 -8.56
C GLN A 209 -17.40 2.41 -7.52
N LEU A 210 -17.73 3.65 -7.17
CA LEU A 210 -18.75 3.98 -6.18
C LEU A 210 -20.16 4.00 -6.77
N ARG A 211 -20.31 3.94 -8.10
CA ARG A 211 -21.56 4.09 -8.85
C ARG A 211 -22.30 5.40 -8.53
N LYS A 212 -21.56 6.43 -8.12
CA LYS A 212 -22.10 7.77 -7.89
C LYS A 212 -22.19 8.52 -9.21
N VAL A 213 -23.26 9.29 -9.38
CA VAL A 213 -23.50 10.12 -10.56
C VAL A 213 -23.66 11.56 -10.13
N TYR A 214 -22.87 12.44 -10.71
CA TYR A 214 -22.94 13.89 -10.50
C TYR A 214 -23.38 14.54 -11.81
N ARG A 215 -24.17 15.61 -11.72
CA ARG A 215 -24.71 16.30 -12.90
C ARG A 215 -24.80 17.79 -12.62
N GLU A 216 -24.67 18.57 -13.71
CA GLU A 216 -25.04 19.98 -13.72
C GLU A 216 -25.66 20.31 -15.08
N TYR A 217 -26.62 21.19 -15.05
CA TYR A 217 -27.27 21.73 -16.24
C TYR A 217 -26.88 23.20 -16.42
N ALA A 218 -26.44 23.53 -17.65
CA ALA A 218 -25.98 24.86 -18.05
C ALA A 218 -24.87 25.43 -17.14
N PRO A 219 -23.76 24.71 -16.91
CA PRO A 219 -22.67 25.18 -16.06
C PRO A 219 -22.01 26.40 -16.68
N SER A 220 -21.96 27.49 -15.91
CA SER A 220 -21.19 28.69 -16.28
C SER A 220 -19.68 28.46 -16.13
N ARG A 221 -19.31 27.56 -15.23
CA ARG A 221 -17.96 27.03 -14.98
C ARG A 221 -18.10 25.60 -14.52
N TYR A 222 -17.10 24.77 -14.75
CA TYR A 222 -17.11 23.34 -14.35
C TYR A 222 -16.76 23.12 -12.86
N ASP A 223 -17.03 24.09 -12.01
CA ASP A 223 -16.53 24.13 -10.65
C ASP A 223 -17.37 23.27 -9.68
N TYR A 224 -18.67 23.12 -9.94
CA TYR A 224 -19.60 22.45 -9.04
C TYR A 224 -20.54 21.51 -9.78
N LEU A 225 -20.82 20.35 -9.19
CA LEU A 225 -21.73 19.34 -9.69
C LEU A 225 -22.65 18.85 -8.56
N GLU A 226 -23.87 18.48 -8.89
CA GLU A 226 -24.88 17.97 -7.97
C GLU A 226 -25.00 16.45 -8.08
N ASP A 227 -25.06 15.74 -6.94
CA ASP A 227 -25.32 14.31 -6.92
C ASP A 227 -26.83 13.98 -7.01
N SER A 228 -27.16 12.68 -6.99
CA SER A 228 -28.55 12.21 -7.07
C SER A 228 -29.43 12.61 -5.88
N ASN A 229 -28.86 13.09 -4.79
CA ASN A 229 -29.54 13.52 -3.57
C ASN A 229 -29.70 15.05 -3.50
N GLY A 230 -29.20 15.78 -4.49
CA GLY A 230 -29.20 17.24 -4.53
C GLY A 230 -28.06 17.89 -3.73
N GLU A 231 -27.04 17.11 -3.33
CA GLU A 231 -25.85 17.66 -2.68
C GLU A 231 -24.87 18.17 -3.72
N VAL A 232 -24.36 19.39 -3.50
CA VAL A 232 -23.44 20.07 -4.41
C VAL A 232 -22.00 19.83 -4.00
N TYR A 233 -21.19 19.37 -4.95
CA TYR A 233 -19.76 19.10 -4.77
C TYR A 233 -18.94 19.91 -5.75
N SER A 234 -17.79 20.42 -5.32
CA SER A 234 -16.83 20.98 -6.26
C SER A 234 -16.23 19.89 -7.12
N THR A 235 -15.98 20.15 -8.40
CA THR A 235 -15.36 19.19 -9.33
C THR A 235 -14.00 18.73 -8.81
N LYS A 236 -13.20 19.62 -8.19
CA LYS A 236 -11.95 19.24 -7.54
C LYS A 236 -12.16 18.20 -6.45
N ARG A 237 -13.20 18.35 -5.60
CA ARG A 237 -13.52 17.39 -4.54
C ARG A 237 -13.97 16.05 -5.10
N ILE A 238 -14.76 16.05 -6.18
CA ILE A 238 -15.16 14.80 -6.86
C ILE A 238 -13.92 14.06 -7.38
N LEU A 239 -12.97 14.77 -7.98
CA LEU A 239 -11.75 14.21 -8.52
C LEU A 239 -10.69 13.86 -7.46
N SER A 240 -10.89 14.24 -6.18
CA SER A 240 -9.97 13.89 -5.09
C SER A 240 -10.07 12.44 -4.64
N GLU A 241 -11.21 11.81 -4.84
CA GLU A 241 -11.41 10.40 -4.54
C GLU A 241 -10.70 9.56 -5.61
N ASP A 242 -9.80 8.66 -5.19
CA ASP A 242 -9.15 7.74 -6.12
C ASP A 242 -10.19 6.91 -6.86
N GLY A 243 -10.11 6.90 -8.19
CA GLY A 243 -11.07 6.14 -8.98
C GLY A 243 -11.07 6.46 -10.47
N GLU A 244 -11.85 5.70 -11.20
CA GLU A 244 -12.11 5.92 -12.62
C GLU A 244 -13.44 6.64 -12.81
N TYR A 245 -13.38 7.81 -13.44
CA TYR A 245 -14.50 8.68 -13.71
C TYR A 245 -14.81 8.74 -15.20
N GLU A 246 -16.08 8.58 -15.56
CA GLU A 246 -16.56 8.78 -16.91
C GLU A 246 -17.26 10.15 -16.99
N PHE A 247 -16.82 10.98 -17.92
CA PHE A 247 -17.36 12.28 -18.22
C PHE A 247 -18.19 12.23 -19.50
N GLU A 248 -19.41 12.80 -19.45
CA GLU A 248 -20.19 13.17 -20.62
C GLU A 248 -20.50 14.66 -20.52
N MET A 249 -19.98 15.45 -21.46
CA MET A 249 -20.21 16.88 -21.55
C MET A 249 -20.99 17.19 -22.83
N ARG A 250 -22.06 17.94 -22.72
CA ARG A 250 -22.90 18.35 -23.85
C ARG A 250 -22.78 19.85 -24.06
N PHE A 251 -22.58 20.23 -25.28
CA PHE A 251 -22.40 21.62 -25.70
C PHE A 251 -23.55 22.05 -26.61
N LYS A 252 -23.69 23.34 -26.76
CA LYS A 252 -24.62 23.94 -27.71
C LYS A 252 -24.38 23.35 -29.11
N TYR A 253 -25.41 23.30 -29.90
CA TYR A 253 -25.38 22.69 -31.23
C TYR A 253 -25.18 21.18 -31.28
N GLY A 254 -25.40 20.48 -30.17
CA GLY A 254 -25.46 19.02 -30.13
C GLY A 254 -24.08 18.32 -30.09
N THR A 255 -23.00 19.05 -29.85
CA THR A 255 -21.68 18.41 -29.63
C THR A 255 -21.68 17.70 -28.27
N VAL A 256 -21.17 16.46 -28.24
CA VAL A 256 -21.05 15.63 -27.05
C VAL A 256 -19.63 15.10 -26.94
N TYR A 257 -19.00 15.33 -25.78
CA TYR A 257 -17.69 14.77 -25.43
C TYR A 257 -17.87 13.66 -24.42
N ARG A 258 -17.09 12.57 -24.58
CA ARG A 258 -17.02 11.46 -23.63
C ARG A 258 -15.57 11.08 -23.43
N PHE A 259 -15.14 11.03 -22.19
CA PHE A 259 -13.79 10.65 -21.82
C PHE A 259 -13.74 10.06 -20.42
N ASN A 260 -12.68 9.29 -20.13
CA ASN A 260 -12.44 8.71 -18.80
C ASN A 260 -11.24 9.37 -18.17
N VAL A 261 -11.34 9.59 -16.85
CA VAL A 261 -10.27 10.15 -16.02
C VAL A 261 -9.95 9.13 -14.92
N ASP A 262 -8.69 8.72 -14.82
CA ASP A 262 -8.19 7.98 -13.67
C ASP A 262 -7.55 8.99 -12.70
N THR A 263 -8.17 9.16 -11.53
CA THR A 263 -7.71 10.11 -10.51
C THR A 263 -6.63 9.54 -9.60
N LYS A 264 -6.28 8.27 -9.77
CA LYS A 264 -5.22 7.65 -8.99
C LYS A 264 -3.94 8.48 -9.06
N TYR A 265 -3.34 8.75 -7.91
CA TYR A 265 -2.11 9.55 -7.74
C TYR A 265 -2.23 11.06 -8.02
N ILE A 266 -3.43 11.61 -8.24
CA ILE A 266 -3.58 13.07 -8.43
C ILE A 266 -3.03 13.85 -7.23
N ASN A 267 -3.33 13.39 -6.01
CA ASN A 267 -2.84 14.02 -4.78
C ASN A 267 -1.31 13.96 -4.65
N ASN A 268 -0.67 12.92 -5.19
CA ASN A 268 0.78 12.84 -5.26
C ASN A 268 1.37 13.90 -6.21
N ALA A 269 0.73 14.06 -7.37
CA ALA A 269 1.14 15.07 -8.35
C ALA A 269 1.00 16.50 -7.78
N LEU A 270 -0.11 16.78 -7.10
CA LEU A 270 -0.36 18.07 -6.44
C LEU A 270 0.72 18.38 -5.38
N VAL A 271 0.98 17.45 -4.48
CA VAL A 271 2.03 17.63 -3.44
C VAL A 271 3.40 17.83 -4.07
N LYS A 272 3.73 17.09 -5.12
CA LYS A 272 5.02 17.22 -5.81
C LYS A 272 5.15 18.54 -6.57
N ALA A 273 4.03 19.11 -7.04
CA ALA A 273 3.96 20.44 -7.62
C ALA A 273 3.97 21.58 -6.58
N GLY A 274 4.10 21.26 -5.28
CA GLY A 274 4.04 22.24 -4.19
C GLY A 274 2.62 22.71 -3.84
N LEU A 275 1.61 22.04 -4.39
CA LEU A 275 0.20 22.32 -4.12
C LEU A 275 -0.30 21.46 -2.97
N LYS A 276 -1.38 21.87 -2.31
CA LYS A 276 -2.00 21.07 -1.26
C LYS A 276 -2.85 19.96 -1.85
N ARG A 277 -2.99 18.88 -1.08
CA ARG A 277 -3.85 17.77 -1.45
C ARG A 277 -5.32 18.21 -1.45
N ILE A 278 -6.11 17.65 -2.36
CA ILE A 278 -7.55 17.96 -2.43
C ILE A 278 -8.30 17.41 -1.20
N ASP A 279 -7.86 16.28 -0.66
CA ASP A 279 -8.45 15.64 0.52
C ASP A 279 -8.09 16.35 1.85
N ASP A 280 -7.20 17.33 1.83
CA ASP A 280 -6.88 18.21 2.97
C ASP A 280 -7.77 19.48 3.00
N LEU A 281 -8.70 19.60 2.04
CA LEU A 281 -9.67 20.69 1.91
C LEU A 281 -11.01 20.28 2.54
#